data_a436eeabcb7ddc13322aa261a81ca446
#
_entry.id   a436eeabcb7ddc13322aa261a81ca446
#
_cell.length_a   1.000
_cell.length_b   1.000
_cell.length_c   1.000
_cell.angle_alpha   90.00
_cell.angle_beta   90.00
_cell.angle_gamma   90.00
#
_symmetry.space_group_name_H-M   'P 1'
#
loop_
_entity.id
_entity.type
_entity.pdbx_description
1 polymer ?
#
loop_
_entity_poly.entity_id
_entity_poly.type
_entity_poly.pdbx_seq_one_letter_code
_entity_poly.pdbx_strand_id
1 'polypeptide(L)'
;MEKRRIEILAPAGSYASFKAAINAGADAVYAGGPKFGARAYADNFTKEELIEAIKEAHIYGRKLYLTVNTLLKNNEISELPEYLSPLYEAGLDAVIVQDIGVLELVREYFPKMDIHASTQMTITGYRGAAFMEGQGISRVVPARELSLEEVRMIKEKTGLEIECFVHGALCYCYSGQCLLSSMIGGRSGNRGQCAQPCRLPYTVEGEKKYYLSPKDICTLDLIPELAEAGIDSFKIEGRMKKPEYVAAVTAMYRKYTDLYMQNGKKGYKVSSGDKRILMDLYNRGGFSAGYYRQHNGQNMIASDRPNHAGVPAVKVESQKGRLIKGKILTDLHAGDVLDISGSYTIGKDQKKGEAFSMVVQ
;
A
#
# COMPACT_ATOMS: atom_id res chain seq x y z
N MET A 1 30.21 -12.92 0.31
CA MET A 1 28.97 -12.44 0.95
C MET A 1 27.98 -12.19 -0.17
N GLU A 2 26.89 -12.95 -0.24
CA GLU A 2 25.79 -12.62 -1.15
C GLU A 2 25.30 -11.19 -0.84
N LYS A 3 25.15 -10.39 -1.89
CA LYS A 3 24.60 -9.04 -1.72
C LYS A 3 23.16 -9.18 -1.21
N ARG A 4 22.89 -8.65 -0.03
CA ARG A 4 21.53 -8.60 0.54
C ARG A 4 20.57 -8.08 -0.52
N ARG A 5 19.54 -8.85 -0.85
CA ARG A 5 18.48 -8.46 -1.78
C ARG A 5 17.28 -7.97 -0.96
N ILE A 6 16.75 -6.81 -1.32
CA ILE A 6 15.52 -6.29 -0.72
C ILE A 6 14.35 -6.73 -1.59
N GLU A 7 13.38 -7.40 -0.99
CA GLU A 7 12.17 -7.87 -1.64
C GLU A 7 11.24 -6.68 -1.96
N ILE A 8 10.70 -6.64 -3.17
CA ILE A 8 9.58 -5.77 -3.54
C ILE A 8 8.29 -6.60 -3.46
N LEU A 9 7.45 -6.31 -2.48
CA LEU A 9 6.19 -6.99 -2.24
C LEU A 9 5.03 -6.17 -2.78
N ALA A 10 4.45 -6.63 -3.87
CA ALA A 10 3.38 -5.94 -4.58
C ALA A 10 1.99 -6.45 -4.17
N PRO A 11 0.95 -5.58 -4.18
CA PRO A 11 -0.42 -5.97 -3.91
C PRO A 11 -1.08 -6.60 -5.14
N ALA A 12 -1.94 -7.61 -4.94
CA ALA A 12 -2.87 -8.06 -5.97
C ALA A 12 -4.28 -8.21 -5.39
N GLY A 13 -5.22 -7.45 -5.95
CA GLY A 13 -6.66 -7.57 -5.64
C GLY A 13 -7.43 -8.34 -6.71
N SER A 14 -6.76 -8.68 -7.83
CA SER A 14 -7.28 -9.48 -8.94
C SER A 14 -6.14 -10.17 -9.66
N TYR A 15 -6.48 -11.17 -10.49
CA TYR A 15 -5.48 -11.89 -11.29
C TYR A 15 -4.74 -10.95 -12.29
N ALA A 16 -5.44 -9.96 -12.85
CA ALA A 16 -4.83 -8.94 -13.70
C ALA A 16 -3.78 -8.10 -12.94
N SER A 17 -4.08 -7.74 -11.69
CA SER A 17 -3.12 -7.03 -10.82
C SER A 17 -1.92 -7.91 -10.44
N PHE A 18 -2.11 -9.21 -10.27
CA PHE A 18 -1.03 -10.17 -10.06
C PHE A 18 -0.07 -10.19 -11.25
N LYS A 19 -0.59 -10.37 -12.46
CA LYS A 19 0.24 -10.33 -13.68
C LYS A 19 0.97 -9.01 -13.85
N ALA A 20 0.30 -7.90 -13.58
CA ALA A 20 0.90 -6.57 -13.61
C ALA A 20 2.06 -6.44 -12.62
N ALA A 21 1.93 -6.98 -11.41
CA ALA A 21 2.98 -6.99 -10.38
C ALA A 21 4.21 -7.80 -10.81
N ILE A 22 3.99 -9.03 -11.29
CA ILE A 22 5.09 -9.93 -11.74
C ILE A 22 5.86 -9.27 -12.90
N ASN A 23 5.14 -8.78 -13.92
CA ASN A 23 5.76 -8.14 -15.08
C ASN A 23 6.51 -6.85 -14.72
N ALA A 24 6.09 -6.16 -13.67
CA ALA A 24 6.75 -4.95 -13.16
C ALA A 24 7.97 -5.23 -12.26
N GLY A 25 8.32 -6.50 -12.03
CA GLY A 25 9.51 -6.91 -11.29
C GLY A 25 9.31 -7.06 -9.78
N ALA A 26 8.10 -7.37 -9.33
CA ALA A 26 7.86 -7.81 -7.97
C ALA A 26 8.64 -9.10 -7.65
N ASP A 27 9.21 -9.20 -6.45
CA ASP A 27 9.83 -10.43 -5.95
C ASP A 27 8.80 -11.34 -5.29
N ALA A 28 7.77 -10.73 -4.70
CA ALA A 28 6.63 -11.43 -4.12
C ALA A 28 5.34 -10.63 -4.34
N VAL A 29 4.21 -11.34 -4.32
CA VAL A 29 2.88 -10.74 -4.42
C VAL A 29 2.06 -11.16 -3.22
N TYR A 30 1.30 -10.24 -2.60
CA TYR A 30 0.34 -10.60 -1.59
C TYR A 30 -1.09 -10.42 -2.09
N ALA A 31 -1.89 -11.45 -1.89
CA ALA A 31 -3.26 -11.56 -2.37
C ALA A 31 -4.23 -11.91 -1.24
N GLY A 32 -5.51 -11.82 -1.50
CA GLY A 32 -6.57 -12.30 -0.62
C GLY A 32 -7.52 -13.20 -1.37
N GLY A 33 -7.96 -14.23 -0.68
CA GLY A 33 -9.04 -15.09 -1.17
C GLY A 33 -10.43 -14.58 -0.72
N PRO A 34 -11.48 -15.36 -0.95
CA PRO A 34 -12.86 -14.97 -0.66
C PRO A 34 -13.17 -14.88 0.84
N LYS A 35 -12.33 -15.49 1.70
CA LYS A 35 -12.51 -15.51 3.15
C LYS A 35 -11.27 -15.00 3.88
N PHE A 36 -11.45 -14.57 5.13
CA PHE A 36 -10.42 -14.26 6.13
C PHE A 36 -9.48 -13.08 5.81
N GLY A 37 -9.69 -12.35 4.72
CA GLY A 37 -8.86 -11.22 4.31
C GLY A 37 -9.41 -9.85 4.73
N ALA A 38 -8.52 -8.90 5.09
CA ALA A 38 -8.88 -7.54 5.53
C ALA A 38 -9.26 -6.59 4.38
N ARG A 39 -9.71 -7.08 3.24
CA ARG A 39 -10.22 -6.30 2.09
C ARG A 39 -11.44 -7.00 1.50
N ALA A 40 -12.54 -7.03 2.25
CA ALA A 40 -13.77 -7.72 1.88
C ALA A 40 -14.41 -7.22 0.57
N TYR A 41 -14.09 -5.98 0.16
CA TYR A 41 -14.63 -5.36 -1.06
C TYR A 41 -13.62 -5.28 -2.23
N ALA A 42 -12.47 -5.94 -2.14
CA ALA A 42 -11.65 -6.21 -3.30
C ALA A 42 -12.29 -7.33 -4.13
N ASP A 43 -11.97 -7.43 -5.41
CA ASP A 43 -12.46 -8.54 -6.26
C ASP A 43 -12.06 -9.89 -5.68
N ASN A 44 -10.87 -9.93 -5.02
CA ASN A 44 -10.24 -11.11 -4.43
C ASN A 44 -10.11 -12.27 -5.43
N PHE A 45 -9.33 -13.25 -5.07
CA PHE A 45 -9.12 -14.44 -5.91
C PHE A 45 -10.07 -15.53 -5.51
N THR A 46 -10.57 -16.31 -6.47
CA THR A 46 -11.14 -17.64 -6.19
C THR A 46 -10.04 -18.58 -5.72
N LYS A 47 -10.43 -19.75 -5.19
CA LYS A 47 -9.46 -20.78 -4.79
C LYS A 47 -8.64 -21.26 -6.00
N GLU A 48 -9.28 -21.46 -7.12
CA GLU A 48 -8.67 -21.90 -8.37
C GLU A 48 -7.68 -20.88 -8.90
N GLU A 49 -8.05 -19.60 -8.91
CA GLU A 49 -7.16 -18.50 -9.29
C GLU A 49 -5.94 -18.36 -8.35
N LEU A 50 -6.12 -18.62 -7.03
CA LEU A 50 -4.98 -18.64 -6.10
C LEU A 50 -4.01 -19.76 -6.42
N ILE A 51 -4.50 -20.97 -6.67
CA ILE A 51 -3.66 -22.12 -7.03
C ILE A 51 -2.91 -21.85 -8.34
N GLU A 52 -3.58 -21.26 -9.33
CA GLU A 52 -2.95 -20.86 -10.59
C GLU A 52 -1.89 -19.78 -10.38
N ALA A 53 -2.20 -18.74 -9.59
CA ALA A 53 -1.27 -17.66 -9.28
C ALA A 53 -0.03 -18.13 -8.50
N ILE A 54 -0.17 -19.10 -7.58
CA ILE A 54 0.97 -19.73 -6.89
C ILE A 54 1.90 -20.40 -7.90
N LYS A 55 1.35 -21.25 -8.78
CA LYS A 55 2.13 -21.96 -9.80
C LYS A 55 2.79 -20.99 -10.78
N GLU A 56 2.05 -19.98 -11.25
CA GLU A 56 2.60 -18.98 -12.17
C GLU A 56 3.71 -18.14 -11.48
N ALA A 57 3.53 -17.72 -10.23
CA ALA A 57 4.58 -17.03 -9.47
C ALA A 57 5.87 -17.86 -9.40
N HIS A 58 5.77 -19.14 -9.10
CA HIS A 58 6.92 -20.04 -9.01
C HIS A 58 7.63 -20.26 -10.35
N ILE A 59 6.90 -20.29 -11.48
CA ILE A 59 7.51 -20.35 -12.82
C ILE A 59 8.44 -19.15 -13.06
N TYR A 60 8.07 -17.96 -12.53
CA TYR A 60 8.89 -16.76 -12.60
C TYR A 60 9.91 -16.63 -11.44
N GLY A 61 10.03 -17.64 -10.56
CA GLY A 61 10.88 -17.58 -9.37
C GLY A 61 10.42 -16.50 -8.37
N ARG A 62 9.11 -16.27 -8.28
CA ARG A 62 8.47 -15.30 -7.39
C ARG A 62 7.65 -16.02 -6.33
N LYS A 63 7.31 -15.29 -5.25
CA LYS A 63 6.53 -15.82 -4.13
C LYS A 63 5.11 -15.26 -4.11
N LEU A 64 4.18 -16.02 -3.54
CA LEU A 64 2.82 -15.57 -3.28
C LEU A 64 2.49 -15.72 -1.79
N TYR A 65 2.01 -14.63 -1.16
CA TYR A 65 1.61 -14.60 0.23
C TYR A 65 0.10 -14.38 0.35
N LEU A 66 -0.58 -15.22 1.13
CA LEU A 66 -2.02 -15.11 1.33
C LEU A 66 -2.34 -14.31 2.59
N THR A 67 -3.25 -13.34 2.48
CA THR A 67 -3.75 -12.63 3.66
C THR A 67 -4.84 -13.41 4.38
N VAL A 68 -4.57 -13.83 5.61
CA VAL A 68 -5.52 -14.40 6.59
C VAL A 68 -5.50 -13.49 7.82
N ASN A 69 -5.73 -12.20 7.58
CA ASN A 69 -5.40 -11.14 8.52
C ASN A 69 -6.62 -10.40 9.09
N THR A 70 -7.66 -11.16 9.39
CA THR A 70 -8.81 -10.72 10.18
C THR A 70 -8.89 -11.51 11.49
N LEU A 71 -9.54 -10.96 12.51
CA LEU A 71 -9.90 -11.70 13.72
C LEU A 71 -11.05 -12.67 13.39
N LEU A 72 -10.94 -13.93 13.82
CA LEU A 72 -11.92 -14.97 13.54
C LEU A 72 -12.77 -15.29 14.77
N LYS A 73 -14.02 -15.66 14.52
CA LYS A 73 -14.91 -16.24 15.54
C LYS A 73 -14.73 -17.75 15.59
N ASN A 74 -15.15 -18.38 16.71
CA ASN A 74 -15.00 -19.82 16.91
C ASN A 74 -15.60 -20.67 15.78
N ASN A 75 -16.73 -20.23 15.21
CA ASN A 75 -17.37 -20.94 14.09
C ASN A 75 -16.68 -20.72 12.73
N GLU A 76 -15.81 -19.72 12.63
CA GLU A 76 -15.06 -19.42 11.40
C GLU A 76 -13.69 -20.11 11.39
N ILE A 77 -13.06 -20.21 12.55
CA ILE A 77 -11.71 -20.78 12.66
C ILE A 77 -11.67 -22.26 12.28
N SER A 78 -12.74 -23.00 12.51
CA SER A 78 -12.85 -24.43 12.14
C SER A 78 -12.83 -24.66 10.62
N GLU A 79 -13.15 -23.65 9.81
CA GLU A 79 -13.13 -23.75 8.35
C GLU A 79 -11.72 -23.52 7.76
N LEU A 80 -10.80 -23.01 8.56
CA LEU A 80 -9.48 -22.57 8.08
C LEU A 80 -8.59 -23.70 7.56
N PRO A 81 -8.51 -24.90 8.19
CA PRO A 81 -7.70 -25.99 7.66
C PRO A 81 -8.15 -26.45 6.28
N GLU A 82 -9.46 -26.62 6.07
CA GLU A 82 -10.02 -27.00 4.77
C GLU A 82 -9.77 -25.93 3.70
N TYR A 83 -9.83 -24.65 4.09
CA TYR A 83 -9.55 -23.54 3.20
C TYR A 83 -8.07 -23.47 2.79
N LEU A 84 -7.13 -23.70 3.72
CA LEU A 84 -5.70 -23.56 3.46
C LEU A 84 -5.07 -24.81 2.82
N SER A 85 -5.56 -26.02 3.10
CA SER A 85 -4.96 -27.28 2.64
C SER A 85 -4.65 -27.30 1.14
N PRO A 86 -5.59 -26.99 0.21
CA PRO A 86 -5.31 -27.04 -1.22
C PRO A 86 -4.29 -25.97 -1.67
N LEU A 87 -4.21 -24.84 -0.97
CA LEU A 87 -3.22 -23.79 -1.24
C LEU A 87 -1.83 -24.18 -0.74
N TYR A 88 -1.76 -24.82 0.42
CA TYR A 88 -0.53 -25.38 0.96
C TYR A 88 0.04 -26.47 0.06
N GLU A 89 -0.83 -27.39 -0.42
CA GLU A 89 -0.45 -28.43 -1.40
C GLU A 89 0.03 -27.85 -2.73
N ALA A 90 -0.52 -26.70 -3.15
CA ALA A 90 -0.08 -25.97 -4.33
C ALA A 90 1.27 -25.24 -4.14
N GLY A 91 1.79 -25.20 -2.90
CA GLY A 91 3.07 -24.57 -2.55
C GLY A 91 2.96 -23.12 -2.11
N LEU A 92 1.84 -22.70 -1.49
CA LEU A 92 1.73 -21.33 -0.93
C LEU A 92 2.93 -21.01 -0.04
N ASP A 93 3.62 -19.89 -0.31
CA ASP A 93 4.87 -19.56 0.35
C ASP A 93 4.69 -19.08 1.79
N ALA A 94 3.67 -18.25 2.05
CA ALA A 94 3.40 -17.75 3.40
C ALA A 94 1.94 -17.31 3.58
N VAL A 95 1.53 -17.26 4.85
CA VAL A 95 0.29 -16.59 5.28
C VAL A 95 0.60 -15.35 6.11
N ILE A 96 -0.15 -14.26 5.88
CA ILE A 96 -0.07 -13.02 6.66
C ILE A 96 -1.21 -13.05 7.67
N VAL A 97 -0.91 -13.17 8.96
CA VAL A 97 -1.90 -13.42 10.02
C VAL A 97 -2.03 -12.26 11.01
N GLN A 98 -3.22 -12.12 11.60
CA GLN A 98 -3.50 -11.20 12.71
C GLN A 98 -3.93 -11.94 13.96
N ASP A 99 -4.74 -12.99 13.82
CA ASP A 99 -5.38 -13.73 14.89
C ASP A 99 -4.41 -14.76 15.51
N ILE A 100 -4.31 -14.78 16.83
CA ILE A 100 -3.43 -15.71 17.57
C ILE A 100 -3.93 -17.16 17.42
N GLY A 101 -5.24 -17.39 17.36
CA GLY A 101 -5.79 -18.72 17.13
C GLY A 101 -5.48 -19.22 15.71
N VAL A 102 -5.50 -18.33 14.71
CA VAL A 102 -5.05 -18.64 13.34
C VAL A 102 -3.56 -18.98 13.32
N LEU A 103 -2.73 -18.23 14.05
CA LEU A 103 -1.30 -18.53 14.17
C LEU A 103 -1.06 -19.94 14.73
N GLU A 104 -1.71 -20.27 15.83
CA GLU A 104 -1.60 -21.59 16.46
C GLU A 104 -2.01 -22.71 15.52
N LEU A 105 -3.16 -22.57 14.88
CA LEU A 105 -3.69 -23.54 13.94
C LEU A 105 -2.77 -23.75 12.73
N VAL A 106 -2.22 -22.66 12.16
CA VAL A 106 -1.30 -22.78 11.02
C VAL A 106 -0.02 -23.52 11.42
N ARG A 107 0.52 -23.25 12.60
CA ARG A 107 1.69 -23.98 13.12
C ARG A 107 1.43 -25.47 13.31
N GLU A 108 0.24 -25.82 13.77
CA GLU A 108 -0.16 -27.21 14.02
C GLU A 108 -0.36 -27.98 12.72
N TYR A 109 -1.14 -27.43 11.79
CA TYR A 109 -1.57 -28.15 10.58
C TYR A 109 -0.64 -27.96 9.37
N PHE A 110 0.10 -26.85 9.31
CA PHE A 110 0.93 -26.48 8.16
C PHE A 110 2.38 -26.10 8.57
N PRO A 111 3.13 -27.04 9.16
CA PRO A 111 4.41 -26.73 9.84
C PRO A 111 5.54 -26.24 8.90
N LYS A 112 5.37 -26.35 7.58
CA LYS A 112 6.34 -25.85 6.59
C LYS A 112 5.93 -24.52 5.96
N MET A 113 4.78 -23.97 6.35
CA MET A 113 4.31 -22.69 5.83
C MET A 113 4.92 -21.55 6.64
N ASP A 114 5.51 -20.59 5.96
CA ASP A 114 5.98 -19.36 6.60
C ASP A 114 4.81 -18.53 7.11
N ILE A 115 4.98 -17.92 8.30
CA ILE A 115 3.96 -17.09 8.92
C ILE A 115 4.49 -15.68 9.11
N HIS A 116 3.82 -14.71 8.51
CA HIS A 116 4.14 -13.30 8.62
C HIS A 116 3.14 -12.61 9.55
N ALA A 117 3.63 -11.94 10.60
CA ALA A 117 2.78 -11.14 11.48
C ALA A 117 2.27 -9.91 10.73
N SER A 118 0.95 -9.81 10.58
CA SER A 118 0.30 -8.66 9.92
C SER A 118 0.54 -7.36 10.69
N THR A 119 0.59 -6.23 9.97
CA THR A 119 0.55 -4.90 10.60
C THR A 119 -0.69 -4.71 11.50
N GLN A 120 -1.76 -5.47 11.29
CA GLN A 120 -2.96 -5.45 12.12
C GLN A 120 -2.76 -6.10 13.50
N MET A 121 -1.67 -6.84 13.72
CA MET A 121 -1.27 -7.30 15.07
C MET A 121 -0.74 -6.16 15.95
N THR A 122 -0.50 -4.98 15.38
CA THR A 122 -0.07 -3.76 16.07
C THR A 122 1.24 -3.95 16.84
N ILE A 123 2.23 -4.54 16.17
CA ILE A 123 3.56 -4.70 16.76
C ILE A 123 4.29 -3.36 16.68
N THR A 124 4.48 -2.73 17.83
CA THR A 124 5.02 -1.37 17.96
C THR A 124 6.41 -1.32 18.59
N GLY A 125 7.08 -2.47 18.77
CA GLY A 125 8.41 -2.48 19.34
C GLY A 125 9.04 -3.87 19.39
N TYR A 126 10.34 -3.90 19.68
CA TYR A 126 11.14 -5.13 19.62
C TYR A 126 10.68 -6.22 20.60
N ARG A 127 10.11 -5.87 21.77
CA ARG A 127 9.63 -6.88 22.74
C ARG A 127 8.44 -7.66 22.18
N GLY A 128 7.49 -6.97 21.50
CA GLY A 128 6.38 -7.63 20.83
C GLY A 128 6.86 -8.47 19.64
N ALA A 129 7.82 -7.97 18.87
CA ALA A 129 8.42 -8.71 17.76
C ALA A 129 9.15 -9.98 18.26
N ALA A 130 9.97 -9.89 19.31
CA ALA A 130 10.66 -11.03 19.91
C ALA A 130 9.68 -12.07 20.49
N PHE A 131 8.57 -11.63 21.07
CA PHE A 131 7.52 -12.55 21.52
C PHE A 131 6.94 -13.33 20.34
N MET A 132 6.66 -12.66 19.20
CA MET A 132 6.14 -13.31 18.00
C MET A 132 7.17 -14.24 17.34
N GLU A 133 8.46 -13.90 17.38
CA GLU A 133 9.54 -14.79 16.96
C GLU A 133 9.51 -16.12 17.74
N GLY A 134 9.35 -16.04 19.06
CA GLY A 134 9.16 -17.21 19.93
C GLY A 134 7.89 -18.02 19.64
N GLN A 135 6.92 -17.43 18.95
CA GLN A 135 5.73 -18.12 18.46
C GLN A 135 5.90 -18.72 17.05
N GLY A 136 7.09 -18.68 16.44
CA GLY A 136 7.37 -19.26 15.14
C GLY A 136 7.01 -18.35 13.95
N ILE A 137 6.83 -17.05 14.17
CA ILE A 137 6.75 -16.06 13.11
C ILE A 137 8.12 -15.90 12.47
N SER A 138 8.19 -15.90 11.13
CA SER A 138 9.43 -15.68 10.36
C SER A 138 9.64 -14.23 9.95
N ARG A 139 8.53 -13.47 9.80
CA ARG A 139 8.54 -12.07 9.34
C ARG A 139 7.53 -11.23 10.11
N VAL A 140 7.91 -10.01 10.47
CA VAL A 140 7.00 -9.04 11.07
C VAL A 140 6.73 -7.85 10.14
N VAL A 141 5.45 -7.48 10.03
CA VAL A 141 5.03 -6.21 9.44
C VAL A 141 4.68 -5.26 10.58
N PRO A 142 5.60 -4.41 11.05
CA PRO A 142 5.35 -3.54 12.19
C PRO A 142 4.19 -2.58 11.92
N ALA A 143 3.66 -2.00 12.98
CA ALA A 143 2.71 -0.89 12.87
C ALA A 143 3.33 0.25 12.07
N ARG A 144 2.54 0.92 11.21
CA ARG A 144 3.02 2.00 10.31
C ARG A 144 3.43 3.27 11.05
N GLU A 145 3.11 3.31 12.33
CA GLU A 145 3.34 4.44 13.23
C GLU A 145 4.78 4.47 13.81
N LEU A 146 5.60 3.44 13.49
CA LEU A 146 6.98 3.38 13.94
C LEU A 146 7.90 4.30 13.12
N SER A 147 8.82 4.91 13.84
CA SER A 147 9.98 5.59 13.25
C SER A 147 10.99 4.59 12.69
N LEU A 148 11.88 5.08 11.84
CA LEU A 148 12.95 4.26 11.27
C LEU A 148 13.91 3.70 12.34
N GLU A 149 14.12 4.45 13.42
CA GLU A 149 14.94 4.02 14.55
C GLU A 149 14.30 2.84 15.31
N GLU A 150 12.99 2.90 15.56
CA GLU A 150 12.24 1.82 16.19
C GLU A 150 12.24 0.56 15.32
N VAL A 151 12.09 0.72 14.00
CA VAL A 151 12.19 -0.41 13.04
C VAL A 151 13.58 -1.03 13.08
N ARG A 152 14.66 -0.22 13.09
CA ARG A 152 16.04 -0.69 13.23
C ARG A 152 16.24 -1.47 14.53
N MET A 153 15.69 -0.97 15.62
CA MET A 153 15.77 -1.65 16.93
C MET A 153 15.12 -3.05 16.89
N ILE A 154 14.00 -3.21 16.19
CA ILE A 154 13.40 -4.54 15.99
C ILE A 154 14.39 -5.44 15.25
N LYS A 155 14.97 -4.97 14.15
CA LYS A 155 15.93 -5.76 13.34
C LYS A 155 17.17 -6.16 14.13
N GLU A 156 17.70 -5.27 14.97
CA GLU A 156 18.88 -5.53 15.80
C GLU A 156 18.63 -6.49 16.96
N LYS A 157 17.38 -6.56 17.45
CA LYS A 157 17.02 -7.33 18.67
C LYS A 157 16.30 -8.64 18.36
N THR A 158 16.02 -8.95 17.09
CA THR A 158 15.34 -10.18 16.67
C THR A 158 16.02 -10.76 15.42
N GLY A 159 15.81 -12.06 15.16
CA GLY A 159 16.21 -12.73 13.93
C GLY A 159 15.18 -12.59 12.79
N LEU A 160 14.09 -11.85 13.03
CA LEU A 160 12.97 -11.73 12.10
C LEU A 160 13.34 -10.97 10.81
N GLU A 161 12.70 -11.35 9.73
CA GLU A 161 12.58 -10.47 8.56
C GLU A 161 11.64 -9.32 8.87
N ILE A 162 12.00 -8.12 8.42
CA ILE A 162 11.22 -6.90 8.60
C ILE A 162 10.60 -6.47 7.28
N GLU A 163 9.28 -6.36 7.24
CA GLU A 163 8.51 -5.90 6.09
C GLU A 163 7.83 -4.57 6.42
N CYS A 164 8.10 -3.53 5.64
CA CYS A 164 7.55 -2.21 5.89
C CYS A 164 6.80 -1.65 4.69
N PHE A 165 5.69 -0.93 4.94
CA PHE A 165 4.97 -0.21 3.90
C PHE A 165 5.78 0.98 3.40
N VAL A 166 5.95 1.06 2.08
CA VAL A 166 6.75 2.10 1.43
C VAL A 166 5.92 3.03 0.54
N HIS A 167 4.74 2.59 0.09
CA HIS A 167 3.87 3.38 -0.79
C HIS A 167 2.39 3.11 -0.53
N GLY A 168 1.56 4.14 -0.74
CA GLY A 168 0.11 4.05 -0.77
C GLY A 168 -0.57 4.60 0.49
N ALA A 169 -1.80 4.16 0.75
CA ALA A 169 -2.66 4.74 1.76
C ALA A 169 -2.16 4.54 3.20
N LEU A 170 -2.16 5.61 3.99
CA LEU A 170 -2.02 5.56 5.44
C LEU A 170 -3.39 5.49 6.13
N CYS A 171 -3.42 4.87 7.31
CA CYS A 171 -4.55 4.91 8.22
C CYS A 171 -4.37 6.09 9.19
N TYR A 172 -5.48 6.69 9.65
CA TYR A 172 -5.44 7.73 10.67
C TYR A 172 -5.17 7.16 12.07
N CYS A 173 -5.74 6.00 12.35
CA CYS A 173 -5.59 5.30 13.62
C CYS A 173 -4.40 4.34 13.57
N TYR A 174 -3.90 3.94 14.74
CA TYR A 174 -2.95 2.83 14.85
C TYR A 174 -3.43 1.62 14.06
N SER A 175 -2.48 0.98 13.38
CA SER A 175 -2.75 -0.16 12.51
C SER A 175 -3.49 -1.27 13.27
N GLY A 176 -4.65 -1.70 12.75
CA GLY A 176 -5.45 -2.77 13.38
C GLY A 176 -6.33 -2.34 14.56
N GLN A 177 -6.24 -1.12 15.09
CA GLN A 177 -6.92 -0.69 16.32
C GLN A 177 -8.15 0.21 16.09
N CYS A 178 -8.53 0.49 14.84
CA CYS A 178 -9.61 1.42 14.56
C CYS A 178 -10.99 0.78 14.71
N LEU A 179 -11.81 1.33 15.59
CA LEU A 179 -13.22 0.97 15.78
C LEU A 179 -14.21 2.00 15.16
N LEU A 180 -13.71 3.12 14.60
CA LEU A 180 -14.57 4.22 14.17
C LEU A 180 -15.64 3.78 13.15
N SER A 181 -15.25 2.98 12.15
CA SER A 181 -16.18 2.46 11.13
C SER A 181 -17.22 1.50 11.71
N SER A 182 -16.84 0.70 12.72
CA SER A 182 -17.76 -0.20 13.41
C SER A 182 -18.78 0.57 14.25
N MET A 183 -18.32 1.58 14.99
CA MET A 183 -19.16 2.36 15.91
C MET A 183 -20.17 3.25 15.17
N ILE A 184 -19.77 3.86 14.06
CA ILE A 184 -20.65 4.76 13.30
C ILE A 184 -21.61 4.00 12.40
N GLY A 185 -21.18 2.93 11.73
CA GLY A 185 -21.95 2.29 10.66
C GLY A 185 -21.98 0.76 10.69
N GLY A 186 -21.61 0.10 11.79
CA GLY A 186 -21.64 -1.35 11.94
C GLY A 186 -20.66 -2.11 11.02
N ARG A 187 -19.75 -1.41 10.31
CA ARG A 187 -18.80 -1.97 9.35
C ARG A 187 -17.42 -2.10 9.98
N SER A 188 -17.04 -3.32 10.37
CA SER A 188 -15.75 -3.55 11.04
C SER A 188 -14.56 -3.35 10.11
N GLY A 189 -13.72 -2.36 10.42
CA GLY A 189 -12.45 -2.14 9.73
C GLY A 189 -11.47 -3.31 9.91
N ASN A 190 -11.47 -3.92 11.09
CA ASN A 190 -10.62 -5.06 11.42
C ASN A 190 -11.05 -6.35 10.71
N ARG A 191 -12.24 -6.37 10.12
CA ARG A 191 -12.77 -7.47 9.31
C ARG A 191 -12.90 -7.09 7.82
N GLY A 192 -12.11 -6.13 7.38
CA GLY A 192 -12.02 -5.75 5.98
C GLY A 192 -13.15 -4.87 5.44
N GLN A 193 -14.07 -4.39 6.28
CA GLN A 193 -15.27 -3.67 5.86
C GLN A 193 -15.21 -2.16 6.14
N CYS A 194 -14.02 -1.61 6.36
CA CYS A 194 -13.85 -0.20 6.70
C CYS A 194 -14.54 0.75 5.69
N ALA A 195 -15.49 1.58 6.18
CA ALA A 195 -16.16 2.60 5.39
C ALA A 195 -15.32 3.88 5.21
N GLN A 196 -14.09 3.90 5.73
CA GLN A 196 -13.18 5.05 5.68
C GLN A 196 -13.77 6.35 6.28
N PRO A 197 -14.35 6.34 7.51
CA PRO A 197 -14.92 7.54 8.10
C PRO A 197 -13.88 8.65 8.29
N CYS A 198 -12.61 8.33 8.46
CA CYS A 198 -11.52 9.33 8.49
C CYS A 198 -11.36 10.11 7.17
N ARG A 199 -12.00 9.66 6.07
CA ARG A 199 -11.99 10.33 4.76
C ARG A 199 -13.25 11.18 4.53
N LEU A 200 -14.13 11.28 5.51
CA LEU A 200 -15.30 12.16 5.47
C LEU A 200 -14.94 13.58 5.91
N PRO A 201 -15.68 14.59 5.44
CA PRO A 201 -15.50 15.94 5.93
C PRO A 201 -16.13 16.11 7.31
N TYR A 202 -15.45 16.82 8.19
CA TYR A 202 -15.94 17.20 9.52
C TYR A 202 -15.99 18.72 9.65
N THR A 203 -16.90 19.23 10.46
CA THR A 203 -16.99 20.66 10.76
C THR A 203 -16.41 20.92 12.13
N VAL A 204 -15.37 21.76 12.20
CA VAL A 204 -14.73 22.22 13.42
C VAL A 204 -14.73 23.74 13.40
N GLU A 205 -15.28 24.37 14.44
CA GLU A 205 -15.36 25.84 14.56
C GLU A 205 -15.99 26.53 13.32
N GLY A 206 -17.00 25.86 12.72
CA GLY A 206 -17.68 26.36 11.52
C GLY A 206 -16.98 26.06 10.18
N GLU A 207 -15.75 25.59 10.20
CA GLU A 207 -14.98 25.25 9.00
C GLU A 207 -15.14 23.75 8.68
N LYS A 208 -15.54 23.43 7.43
CA LYS A 208 -15.73 22.05 6.95
C LYS A 208 -14.52 21.59 6.14
N LYS A 209 -13.76 20.62 6.67
CA LYS A 209 -12.54 20.06 6.05
C LYS A 209 -12.40 18.57 6.32
N TYR A 210 -11.41 17.93 5.66
CA TYR A 210 -11.07 16.52 5.85
C TYR A 210 -9.96 16.35 6.91
N TYR A 211 -10.23 16.77 8.15
CA TYR A 211 -9.28 16.85 9.25
C TYR A 211 -8.58 15.54 9.60
N LEU A 212 -9.19 14.40 9.29
CA LEU A 212 -8.68 13.08 9.62
C LEU A 212 -8.15 12.31 8.39
N SER A 213 -8.00 12.98 7.23
CA SER A 213 -7.59 12.32 5.99
C SER A 213 -6.07 12.37 5.80
N PRO A 214 -5.30 11.28 6.09
CA PRO A 214 -3.85 11.30 5.83
C PRO A 214 -3.55 11.33 4.33
N LYS A 215 -2.43 11.97 3.97
CA LYS A 215 -1.78 11.82 2.66
C LYS A 215 -1.30 10.39 2.46
N ASP A 216 -1.10 9.99 1.21
CA ASP A 216 -0.46 8.71 0.92
C ASP A 216 1.05 8.77 1.26
N ILE A 217 1.59 7.61 1.67
CA ILE A 217 3.03 7.47 1.86
C ILE A 217 3.73 7.28 0.52
N CYS A 218 4.89 7.90 0.35
CA CYS A 218 5.84 7.62 -0.72
C CYS A 218 7.26 7.80 -0.19
N THR A 219 8.00 6.72 -0.14
CA THR A 219 9.34 6.67 0.48
C THR A 219 10.46 6.50 -0.53
N LEU A 220 10.25 6.82 -1.80
CA LEU A 220 11.31 6.68 -2.82
C LEU A 220 12.61 7.38 -2.40
N ASP A 221 12.53 8.58 -1.84
CA ASP A 221 13.71 9.30 -1.36
C ASP A 221 14.37 8.67 -0.14
N LEU A 222 13.69 7.78 0.56
CA LEU A 222 14.15 7.13 1.79
C LEU A 222 14.65 5.70 1.57
N ILE A 223 14.65 5.18 0.35
CA ILE A 223 15.09 3.81 0.07
C ILE A 223 16.48 3.51 0.68
N PRO A 224 17.49 4.40 0.58
CA PRO A 224 18.77 4.16 1.25
C PRO A 224 18.64 3.98 2.76
N GLU A 225 17.93 4.88 3.43
CA GLU A 225 17.74 4.85 4.88
C GLU A 225 16.93 3.63 5.33
N LEU A 226 15.89 3.26 4.58
CA LEU A 226 15.09 2.05 4.84
C LEU A 226 15.94 0.77 4.71
N ALA A 227 16.77 0.70 3.68
CA ALA A 227 17.70 -0.41 3.46
C ALA A 227 18.76 -0.50 4.58
N GLU A 228 19.34 0.64 4.98
CA GLU A 228 20.33 0.75 6.06
C GLU A 228 19.72 0.43 7.44
N ALA A 229 18.41 0.66 7.62
CA ALA A 229 17.68 0.25 8.83
C ALA A 229 17.44 -1.25 8.93
N GLY A 230 17.77 -2.02 7.90
CA GLY A 230 17.66 -3.46 7.93
C GLY A 230 16.32 -4.01 7.46
N ILE A 231 15.47 -3.22 6.79
CA ILE A 231 14.20 -3.67 6.23
C ILE A 231 14.48 -4.66 5.09
N ASP A 232 13.84 -5.83 5.14
CA ASP A 232 14.06 -6.93 4.19
C ASP A 232 13.05 -6.92 3.03
N SER A 233 11.84 -6.37 3.28
CA SER A 233 10.76 -6.33 2.28
C SER A 233 10.08 -4.96 2.24
N PHE A 234 9.97 -4.40 1.02
CA PHE A 234 9.28 -3.14 0.73
C PHE A 234 7.87 -3.44 0.23
N LYS A 235 6.89 -3.22 1.11
CA LYS A 235 5.48 -3.50 0.83
C LYS A 235 4.76 -2.30 0.24
N ILE A 236 4.09 -2.53 -0.88
CA ILE A 236 3.24 -1.55 -1.55
C ILE A 236 1.79 -1.77 -1.11
N GLU A 237 1.10 -0.74 -0.58
CA GLU A 237 -0.35 -0.80 -0.33
C GLU A 237 -1.12 -0.53 -1.62
N GLY A 238 -2.14 -1.36 -1.92
CA GLY A 238 -2.89 -1.14 -3.15
C GLY A 238 -3.80 -2.28 -3.61
N ARG A 239 -4.21 -3.22 -2.73
CA ARG A 239 -5.09 -4.35 -3.13
C ARG A 239 -6.41 -3.95 -3.78
N MET A 240 -6.89 -2.72 -3.53
CA MET A 240 -8.09 -2.17 -4.18
C MET A 240 -7.73 -1.22 -5.34
N LYS A 241 -6.51 -1.27 -5.85
CA LYS A 241 -6.06 -0.43 -6.95
C LYS A 241 -6.07 -1.23 -8.27
N LYS A 242 -6.20 -0.49 -9.38
CA LYS A 242 -6.17 -1.05 -10.73
C LYS A 242 -4.78 -1.61 -11.10
N PRO A 243 -4.68 -2.53 -12.07
CA PRO A 243 -3.42 -3.12 -12.51
C PRO A 243 -2.36 -2.08 -12.92
N GLU A 244 -2.77 -0.96 -13.53
CA GLU A 244 -1.86 0.12 -13.96
C GLU A 244 -1.14 0.76 -12.76
N TYR A 245 -1.85 0.96 -11.65
CA TYR A 245 -1.25 1.44 -10.41
C TYR A 245 -0.23 0.43 -9.86
N VAL A 246 -0.61 -0.85 -9.83
CA VAL A 246 0.27 -1.90 -9.31
C VAL A 246 1.55 -1.99 -10.16
N ALA A 247 1.42 -2.00 -11.48
CA ALA A 247 2.56 -2.04 -12.39
C ALA A 247 3.50 -0.84 -12.20
N ALA A 248 2.95 0.37 -12.28
CA ALA A 248 3.77 1.59 -12.24
C ALA A 248 4.48 1.78 -10.89
N VAL A 249 3.78 1.55 -9.76
CA VAL A 249 4.38 1.69 -8.43
C VAL A 249 5.44 0.61 -8.22
N THR A 250 5.16 -0.64 -8.57
CA THR A 250 6.11 -1.76 -8.43
C THR A 250 7.37 -1.51 -9.26
N ALA A 251 7.23 -1.16 -10.54
CA ALA A 251 8.37 -0.83 -11.41
C ALA A 251 9.22 0.32 -10.87
N MET A 252 8.58 1.33 -10.28
CA MET A 252 9.26 2.48 -9.71
C MET A 252 10.08 2.09 -8.47
N TYR A 253 9.51 1.30 -7.55
CA TYR A 253 10.26 0.80 -6.38
C TYR A 253 11.34 -0.19 -6.80
N ARG A 254 11.12 -1.05 -7.79
CA ARG A 254 12.17 -1.92 -8.35
C ARG A 254 13.33 -1.11 -8.91
N LYS A 255 13.05 -0.13 -9.78
CA LYS A 255 14.06 0.77 -10.38
C LYS A 255 14.95 1.43 -9.32
N TYR A 256 14.34 2.04 -8.31
CA TYR A 256 15.09 2.79 -7.31
C TYR A 256 15.78 1.91 -6.26
N THR A 257 15.22 0.75 -5.95
CA THR A 257 15.89 -0.24 -5.12
C THR A 257 17.12 -0.79 -5.82
N ASP A 258 17.01 -1.15 -7.09
CA ASP A 258 18.16 -1.62 -7.89
C ASP A 258 19.24 -0.55 -8.04
N LEU A 259 18.82 0.70 -8.28
CA LEU A 259 19.75 1.85 -8.34
C LEU A 259 20.58 1.98 -7.05
N TYR A 260 19.90 1.89 -5.88
CA TYR A 260 20.57 1.92 -4.59
C TYR A 260 21.49 0.69 -4.39
N MET A 261 21.01 -0.50 -4.70
CA MET A 261 21.79 -1.72 -4.53
C MET A 261 23.05 -1.78 -5.42
N GLN A 262 23.00 -1.15 -6.58
CA GLN A 262 24.14 -1.05 -7.51
C GLN A 262 25.14 0.03 -7.11
N ASN A 263 24.66 1.24 -6.79
CA ASN A 263 25.47 2.45 -6.67
C ASN A 263 25.66 2.94 -5.22
N GLY A 264 24.90 2.37 -4.28
CA GLY A 264 24.88 2.84 -2.90
C GLY A 264 24.24 4.23 -2.75
N LYS A 265 24.38 4.84 -1.59
CA LYS A 265 23.78 6.12 -1.24
C LYS A 265 24.37 7.32 -2.03
N LYS A 266 25.66 7.27 -2.38
CA LYS A 266 26.36 8.39 -3.01
C LYS A 266 25.82 8.77 -4.39
N GLY A 267 25.28 7.81 -5.15
CA GLY A 267 24.71 8.03 -6.48
C GLY A 267 23.18 8.04 -6.50
N TYR A 268 22.54 7.99 -5.34
CA TYR A 268 21.09 7.84 -5.24
C TYR A 268 20.37 9.19 -5.36
N LYS A 269 19.52 9.32 -6.36
CA LYS A 269 18.67 10.50 -6.56
C LYS A 269 17.39 10.11 -7.27
N VAL A 270 16.25 10.48 -6.71
CA VAL A 270 14.93 10.25 -7.33
C VAL A 270 14.61 11.41 -8.29
N SER A 271 14.23 11.04 -9.51
CA SER A 271 13.81 11.99 -10.54
C SER A 271 12.49 12.68 -10.14
N SER A 272 12.41 14.00 -10.36
CA SER A 272 11.16 14.74 -10.18
C SER A 272 10.07 14.28 -11.16
N GLY A 273 10.45 13.84 -12.36
CA GLY A 273 9.54 13.25 -13.35
C GLY A 273 8.89 11.96 -12.83
N ASP A 274 9.69 11.06 -12.25
CA ASP A 274 9.18 9.80 -11.70
C ASP A 274 8.22 10.02 -10.52
N LYS A 275 8.56 10.99 -9.62
CA LYS A 275 7.64 11.38 -8.55
C LYS A 275 6.33 11.94 -9.09
N ARG A 276 6.40 12.74 -10.17
CA ARG A 276 5.23 13.30 -10.82
C ARG A 276 4.34 12.21 -11.41
N ILE A 277 4.93 11.18 -12.06
CA ILE A 277 4.19 10.02 -12.58
C ILE A 277 3.41 9.33 -11.44
N LEU A 278 4.04 9.09 -10.29
CA LEU A 278 3.36 8.50 -9.14
C LEU A 278 2.25 9.41 -8.58
N MET A 279 2.47 10.72 -8.55
CA MET A 279 1.44 11.66 -8.13
C MET A 279 0.25 11.70 -9.09
N ASP A 280 0.52 11.66 -10.39
CA ASP A 280 -0.51 11.66 -11.43
C ASP A 280 -1.31 10.35 -11.41
N LEU A 281 -0.65 9.24 -11.12
CA LEU A 281 -1.29 7.94 -11.00
C LEU A 281 -2.27 7.87 -9.83
N TYR A 282 -1.85 8.30 -8.63
CA TYR A 282 -2.72 8.44 -7.47
C TYR A 282 -2.03 9.14 -6.29
N ASN A 283 -2.67 10.17 -5.74
CA ASN A 283 -2.29 10.78 -4.47
C ASN A 283 -3.49 11.42 -3.78
N ARG A 284 -3.46 11.52 -2.44
CA ARG A 284 -4.43 12.26 -1.62
C ARG A 284 -3.79 13.54 -1.09
N GLY A 285 -3.81 14.60 -1.92
CA GLY A 285 -3.24 15.90 -1.53
C GLY A 285 -1.72 15.89 -1.40
N GLY A 286 -1.03 15.06 -2.19
CA GLY A 286 0.41 14.88 -2.17
C GLY A 286 0.86 13.63 -1.41
N PHE A 287 2.18 13.55 -1.19
CA PHE A 287 2.83 12.45 -0.48
C PHE A 287 3.43 12.90 0.85
N SER A 288 3.59 11.95 1.76
CA SER A 288 4.34 12.08 3.01
C SER A 288 5.35 10.96 3.15
N ALA A 289 6.33 11.13 4.05
CA ALA A 289 7.26 10.07 4.43
C ALA A 289 6.66 9.08 5.46
N GLY A 290 5.38 9.21 5.79
CA GLY A 290 4.79 8.49 6.90
C GLY A 290 5.45 8.89 8.23
N TYR A 291 5.57 7.94 9.15
CA TYR A 291 6.17 8.16 10.45
C TYR A 291 7.69 7.88 10.49
N TYR A 292 8.31 7.47 9.38
CA TYR A 292 9.73 7.09 9.36
C TYR A 292 10.68 8.21 9.81
N ARG A 293 10.33 9.46 9.60
CA ARG A 293 11.09 10.62 10.06
C ARG A 293 10.48 11.32 11.27
N GLN A 294 9.65 10.64 12.01
CA GLN A 294 8.94 11.09 13.22
C GLN A 294 8.27 12.48 13.17
N HIS A 295 7.13 12.62 13.81
CA HIS A 295 6.43 13.89 14.08
C HIS A 295 6.11 14.73 12.84
N ASN A 296 5.63 14.08 11.77
CA ASN A 296 5.19 14.80 10.56
C ASN A 296 3.99 15.72 10.82
N GLY A 297 3.24 15.51 11.92
CA GLY A 297 2.17 16.37 12.39
C GLY A 297 1.14 16.68 11.31
N GLN A 298 0.71 17.94 11.24
CA GLN A 298 -0.29 18.42 10.28
C GLN A 298 0.10 18.19 8.82
N ASN A 299 1.39 18.16 8.50
CA ASN A 299 1.87 17.92 7.14
C ASN A 299 1.49 16.56 6.57
N MET A 300 1.11 15.61 7.42
CA MET A 300 0.58 14.30 6.98
C MET A 300 -0.88 14.35 6.55
N ILE A 301 -1.63 15.41 6.86
CA ILE A 301 -3.07 15.52 6.60
C ILE A 301 -3.32 16.20 5.24
N ALA A 302 -4.27 15.66 4.49
CA ALA A 302 -4.82 16.23 3.25
C ALA A 302 -6.20 16.81 3.56
N SER A 303 -6.24 18.03 4.09
CA SER A 303 -7.47 18.67 4.58
C SER A 303 -8.47 19.05 3.47
N ASP A 304 -7.97 19.24 2.25
CA ASP A 304 -8.77 19.81 1.15
C ASP A 304 -9.47 18.72 0.33
N ARG A 305 -8.88 17.52 0.23
CA ARG A 305 -9.39 16.45 -0.63
C ARG A 305 -9.08 15.05 -0.08
N PRO A 306 -10.08 14.15 0.05
CA PRO A 306 -9.89 12.79 0.58
C PRO A 306 -9.54 11.77 -0.50
N ASN A 307 -9.73 12.14 -1.78
CA ASN A 307 -9.56 11.29 -2.96
C ASN A 307 -8.36 11.73 -3.79
N HIS A 308 -8.21 11.14 -4.96
CA HIS A 308 -7.16 11.49 -5.91
C HIS A 308 -7.15 13.00 -6.22
N ALA A 309 -6.02 13.64 -6.00
CA ALA A 309 -5.84 15.07 -6.19
C ALA A 309 -5.28 15.43 -7.59
N GLY A 310 -4.71 14.43 -8.29
CA GLY A 310 -4.02 14.67 -9.56
C GLY A 310 -2.72 15.47 -9.39
N VAL A 311 -2.32 16.10 -10.48
CA VAL A 311 -1.18 17.02 -10.56
C VAL A 311 -1.59 18.35 -11.17
N PRO A 312 -0.94 19.47 -10.85
CA PRO A 312 -1.19 20.73 -11.51
C PRO A 312 -0.95 20.62 -13.03
N ALA A 313 -2.02 20.76 -13.80
CA ALA A 313 -2.00 20.58 -15.26
C ALA A 313 -2.14 21.91 -16.01
N VAL A 314 -2.92 22.85 -15.48
CA VAL A 314 -3.15 24.16 -16.07
C VAL A 314 -3.03 25.25 -15.00
N LYS A 315 -2.36 26.36 -15.30
CA LYS A 315 -2.37 27.58 -14.50
C LYS A 315 -3.44 28.51 -15.09
N VAL A 316 -4.50 28.74 -14.32
CA VAL A 316 -5.53 29.71 -14.71
C VAL A 316 -4.96 31.12 -14.57
N GLU A 317 -5.05 31.92 -15.63
CA GLU A 317 -4.57 33.30 -15.67
C GLU A 317 -5.71 34.33 -15.67
N SER A 318 -6.85 33.95 -16.24
CA SER A 318 -8.05 34.80 -16.21
C SER A 318 -9.32 33.99 -16.34
N GLN A 319 -10.41 34.54 -15.76
CA GLN A 319 -11.76 34.04 -15.94
C GLN A 319 -12.69 35.21 -16.25
N LYS A 320 -13.47 35.10 -17.34
CA LYS A 320 -14.53 36.06 -17.70
C LYS A 320 -15.82 35.29 -17.91
N GLY A 321 -16.75 35.43 -16.96
CA GLY A 321 -17.93 34.60 -16.93
C GLY A 321 -17.58 33.11 -16.88
N ARG A 322 -18.03 32.36 -17.88
CA ARG A 322 -17.77 30.92 -18.02
C ARG A 322 -16.47 30.60 -18.79
N LEU A 323 -15.81 31.59 -19.38
CA LEU A 323 -14.57 31.39 -20.13
C LEU A 323 -13.36 31.47 -19.21
N ILE A 324 -12.60 30.37 -19.10
CA ILE A 324 -11.32 30.28 -18.42
C ILE A 324 -10.21 30.30 -19.48
N LYS A 325 -9.17 31.11 -19.22
CA LYS A 325 -7.92 31.13 -20.00
C LYS A 325 -6.74 30.89 -19.05
N GLY A 326 -5.72 30.24 -19.59
CA GLY A 326 -4.53 29.92 -18.79
C GLY A 326 -3.40 29.37 -19.64
N LYS A 327 -2.42 28.79 -18.96
CA LYS A 327 -1.24 28.19 -19.57
C LYS A 327 -1.12 26.72 -19.14
N ILE A 328 -0.81 25.85 -20.09
CA ILE A 328 -0.59 24.42 -19.87
C ILE A 328 0.75 24.22 -19.17
N LEU A 329 0.72 23.53 -18.02
CA LEU A 329 1.90 23.24 -17.20
C LEU A 329 2.57 21.91 -17.54
N THR A 330 1.82 20.98 -18.14
CA THR A 330 2.29 19.64 -18.57
C THR A 330 1.56 19.24 -19.83
N ASP A 331 2.16 18.36 -20.65
CA ASP A 331 1.46 17.80 -21.80
C ASP A 331 0.13 17.18 -21.34
N LEU A 332 -0.91 17.46 -22.10
CA LEU A 332 -2.26 16.93 -21.94
C LEU A 332 -2.60 16.07 -23.15
N HIS A 333 -3.25 14.93 -22.90
CA HIS A 333 -3.65 14.00 -23.95
C HIS A 333 -5.18 13.95 -24.08
N ALA A 334 -5.65 13.61 -25.25
CA ALA A 334 -7.08 13.35 -25.45
C ALA A 334 -7.56 12.27 -24.46
N GLY A 335 -8.62 12.56 -23.71
CA GLY A 335 -9.13 11.70 -22.65
C GLY A 335 -8.68 12.07 -21.24
N ASP A 336 -7.65 12.91 -21.06
CA ASP A 336 -7.30 13.43 -19.74
C ASP A 336 -8.45 14.23 -19.15
N VAL A 337 -8.62 14.15 -17.82
CA VAL A 337 -9.68 14.84 -17.11
C VAL A 337 -9.10 15.91 -16.21
N LEU A 338 -9.48 17.15 -16.46
CA LEU A 338 -9.16 18.30 -15.60
C LEU A 338 -10.29 18.54 -14.60
N ASP A 339 -9.90 18.84 -13.34
CA ASP A 339 -10.81 19.31 -12.29
C ASP A 339 -10.74 20.83 -12.19
N ILE A 340 -11.63 21.49 -12.95
CA ILE A 340 -11.77 22.94 -12.99
C ILE A 340 -13.26 23.26 -12.83
N SER A 341 -13.72 23.56 -11.60
CA SER A 341 -15.14 23.79 -11.31
C SER A 341 -16.07 22.66 -11.78
N GLY A 342 -15.54 21.42 -11.77
CA GLY A 342 -16.16 20.21 -12.32
C GLY A 342 -15.17 19.44 -13.23
N SER A 343 -15.61 18.28 -13.70
CA SER A 343 -14.78 17.42 -14.56
C SER A 343 -14.85 17.89 -16.01
N TYR A 344 -13.71 18.15 -16.61
CA TYR A 344 -13.57 18.53 -18.03
C TYR A 344 -12.62 17.57 -18.75
N THR A 345 -13.11 16.85 -19.75
CA THR A 345 -12.32 15.92 -20.55
C THR A 345 -11.63 16.64 -21.71
N ILE A 346 -10.33 16.47 -21.82
CA ILE A 346 -9.51 17.00 -22.92
C ILE A 346 -9.87 16.26 -24.22
N GLY A 347 -10.29 17.01 -25.24
CA GLY A 347 -10.70 16.45 -26.54
C GLY A 347 -9.56 16.21 -27.54
N LYS A 348 -8.38 16.82 -27.34
CA LYS A 348 -7.21 16.68 -28.18
C LYS A 348 -5.92 16.95 -27.42
N ASP A 349 -4.84 16.39 -27.90
CA ASP A 349 -3.51 16.62 -27.32
C ASP A 349 -3.14 18.09 -27.33
N GLN A 350 -2.52 18.55 -26.26
CA GLN A 350 -2.03 19.91 -26.08
C GLN A 350 -0.67 19.87 -25.37
N LYS A 351 0.25 20.75 -25.74
CA LYS A 351 1.62 20.72 -25.23
C LYS A 351 1.84 21.68 -24.08
N LYS A 352 2.75 21.33 -23.21
CA LYS A 352 3.24 22.21 -22.16
C LYS A 352 3.67 23.56 -22.73
N GLY A 353 3.20 24.63 -22.10
CA GLY A 353 3.51 26.01 -22.48
C GLY A 353 2.51 26.63 -23.45
N GLU A 354 1.64 25.84 -24.09
CA GLU A 354 0.57 26.37 -24.95
C GLU A 354 -0.49 27.12 -24.13
N ALA A 355 -1.20 28.01 -24.82
CA ALA A 355 -2.34 28.69 -24.24
C ALA A 355 -3.51 27.71 -24.08
N PHE A 356 -4.14 27.74 -22.91
CA PHE A 356 -5.32 26.98 -22.59
C PHE A 356 -6.57 27.85 -22.60
N SER A 357 -7.66 27.35 -23.14
CA SER A 357 -8.95 28.02 -23.09
C SER A 357 -10.07 26.99 -23.03
N MET A 358 -11.00 27.19 -22.10
CA MET A 358 -12.19 26.36 -21.96
C MET A 358 -13.39 27.16 -21.47
N VAL A 359 -14.58 26.64 -21.75
CA VAL A 359 -15.84 27.17 -21.21
C VAL A 359 -16.34 26.18 -20.15
N VAL A 360 -16.43 26.61 -18.88
CA VAL A 360 -17.00 25.81 -17.79
C VAL A 360 -18.51 25.78 -17.87
N GLN A 361 -19.10 24.65 -17.52
CA GLN A 361 -20.57 24.46 -17.55
C GLN A 361 -21.28 25.16 -16.39
#